data_ef98af25eba5593e73ca51d108eb813e
#
_entry.id   ef98af25eba5593e73ca51d108eb813e
#
_cell.length_a   1.000
_cell.length_b   1.000
_cell.length_c   1.000
_cell.angle_alpha   90.00
_cell.angle_beta   90.00
_cell.angle_gamma   90.00
#
_symmetry.space_group_name_H-M   'P 1'
#
loop_
_entity.id
_entity.type
_entity.pdbx_description
1 polymer ?
#
loop_
_entity_poly.entity_id
_entity_poly.type
_entity_poly.pdbx_seq_one_letter_code
_entity_poly.pdbx_strand_id
1 'polypeptide(L)'
;TQAGEYLQYVGRTELTLRGRKVVARRNRLIPVASMTAEDPTVKAAIKKFYDESSLNEVIGRVTVRIEGKEGLGNLVTDAEAAVNGADFAFQNAGGIRIGALEPGDMTAKMVYEMDPFGNEVNVVELTPEEMRDLIRVSHRYNKRRHAVDLLVSGMTYTLYTKNGEPDRIEMAFPDGRPLEEGRYYRVALNDYIVSAYKFPHARAAKPTGKSSEETIIEYIRSRKEIAPQAPRTKLIEE
;
A
#
# COMPACT_ATOMS: atom_id res chain seq x y z
N THR A 1 7.84 18.86 17.82
CA THR A 1 8.99 18.73 16.91
C THR A 1 8.99 17.34 16.30
N GLN A 2 9.30 17.22 15.02
CA GLN A 2 9.41 15.97 14.28
C GLN A 2 10.79 15.93 13.62
N ALA A 3 11.42 14.76 13.62
CA ALA A 3 12.79 14.57 13.10
C ALA A 3 12.83 13.98 11.68
N GLY A 4 11.78 14.16 10.89
CA GLY A 4 11.62 13.51 9.59
C GLY A 4 10.90 12.15 9.72
N GLU A 5 11.10 11.26 8.74
CA GLU A 5 10.48 9.94 8.68
C GLU A 5 11.54 8.84 8.51
N TYR A 6 11.13 7.57 8.62
CA TYR A 6 11.97 6.38 8.39
C TYR A 6 13.25 6.33 9.22
N LEU A 7 13.26 6.91 10.43
CA LEU A 7 14.43 6.96 11.32
C LEU A 7 15.70 7.57 10.68
N GLN A 8 15.54 8.46 9.70
CA GLN A 8 16.68 9.13 9.06
C GLN A 8 17.47 10.02 10.05
N TYR A 9 16.76 10.60 11.02
CA TYR A 9 17.34 11.51 12.02
C TYR A 9 16.81 11.23 13.41
N VAL A 10 17.66 11.47 14.40
CA VAL A 10 17.25 11.67 15.80
C VAL A 10 17.24 13.16 16.12
N GLY A 11 16.12 13.69 16.58
CA GLY A 11 15.98 15.08 17.03
C GLY A 11 16.41 15.22 18.48
N ARG A 12 17.42 16.04 18.77
CA ARG A 12 17.80 16.42 20.14
C ARG A 12 17.36 17.87 20.39
N THR A 13 16.45 18.04 21.37
CA THR A 13 15.97 19.35 21.80
C THR A 13 16.42 19.61 23.24
N GLU A 14 17.15 20.70 23.44
CA GLU A 14 17.59 21.20 24.73
C GLU A 14 16.72 22.41 25.11
N LEU A 15 16.15 22.38 26.31
CA LEU A 15 15.34 23.47 26.85
C LEU A 15 16.02 24.05 28.08
N THR A 16 16.19 25.38 28.11
CA THR A 16 16.60 26.08 29.31
C THR A 16 15.36 26.61 30.03
N LEU A 17 15.22 26.24 31.30
CA LEU A 17 14.09 26.66 32.12
C LEU A 17 14.54 27.69 33.16
N ARG A 18 13.72 28.72 33.37
CA ARG A 18 13.80 29.62 34.53
C ARG A 18 12.46 29.53 35.29
N GLY A 19 12.47 28.82 36.38
CA GLY A 19 11.25 28.41 37.06
C GLY A 19 10.41 27.52 36.15
N ARG A 20 9.16 27.93 35.87
CA ARG A 20 8.23 27.21 34.97
C ARG A 20 8.23 27.70 33.52
N LYS A 21 9.11 28.64 33.17
CA LYS A 21 9.17 29.26 31.84
C LYS A 21 10.36 28.72 31.06
N VAL A 22 10.13 28.32 29.80
CA VAL A 22 11.18 28.04 28.82
C VAL A 22 11.77 29.38 28.39
N VAL A 23 13.06 29.63 28.66
CA VAL A 23 13.78 30.87 28.32
C VAL A 23 14.70 30.71 27.12
N ALA A 24 15.11 29.49 26.79
CA ALA A 24 15.84 29.19 25.58
C ALA A 24 15.54 27.76 25.11
N ARG A 25 15.68 27.58 23.79
CA ARG A 25 15.59 26.26 23.15
C ARG A 25 16.66 26.12 22.09
N ARG A 26 17.28 24.96 22.03
CA ARG A 26 18.23 24.57 20.97
C ARG A 26 17.80 23.24 20.41
N ASN A 27 17.72 23.11 19.11
CA ASN A 27 17.38 21.87 18.43
C ASN A 27 18.46 21.53 17.40
N ARG A 28 18.77 20.24 17.27
CA ARG A 28 19.58 19.73 16.17
C ARG A 28 19.09 18.36 15.74
N LEU A 29 19.24 18.08 14.45
CA LEU A 29 19.02 16.75 13.85
C LEU A 29 20.35 16.02 13.76
N ILE A 30 20.38 14.77 14.20
CA ILE A 30 21.55 13.89 14.14
C ILE A 30 21.21 12.80 13.15
N PRO A 31 21.91 12.67 12.00
CA PRO A 31 21.67 11.60 11.05
C PRO A 31 21.91 10.24 11.71
N VAL A 32 20.93 9.32 11.62
CA VAL A 32 21.07 7.96 12.19
C VAL A 32 22.23 7.21 11.51
N ALA A 33 22.46 7.43 10.22
CA ALA A 33 23.60 6.89 9.48
C ALA A 33 24.99 7.28 10.05
N SER A 34 25.07 8.36 10.85
CA SER A 34 26.30 8.76 11.54
C SER A 34 26.49 8.13 12.90
N MET A 35 25.51 7.37 13.40
CA MET A 35 25.59 6.69 14.69
C MET A 35 26.24 5.33 14.52
N THR A 36 27.36 5.12 15.24
CA THR A 36 28.13 3.86 15.19
C THR A 36 27.96 3.00 16.42
N ALA A 37 27.43 3.57 17.51
CA ALA A 37 27.20 2.85 18.76
C ALA A 37 25.87 2.10 18.70
N GLU A 38 25.90 0.81 19.03
CA GLU A 38 24.72 -0.05 19.16
C GLU A 38 24.58 -0.51 20.61
N ASP A 39 23.34 -0.57 21.10
CA ASP A 39 23.07 -1.22 22.39
C ASP A 39 23.09 -2.74 22.19
N PRO A 40 24.01 -3.47 22.85
CA PRO A 40 24.15 -4.91 22.64
C PRO A 40 22.92 -5.70 23.08
N THR A 41 22.18 -5.23 24.07
CA THR A 41 20.97 -5.89 24.56
C THR A 41 19.84 -5.78 23.54
N VAL A 42 19.63 -4.58 22.98
CA VAL A 42 18.65 -4.34 21.93
C VAL A 42 19.02 -5.14 20.66
N LYS A 43 20.30 -5.13 20.29
CA LYS A 43 20.79 -5.91 19.13
C LYS A 43 20.54 -7.41 19.31
N ALA A 44 20.82 -7.97 20.49
CA ALA A 44 20.57 -9.38 20.80
C ALA A 44 19.07 -9.73 20.74
N ALA A 45 18.21 -8.85 21.29
CA ALA A 45 16.75 -9.03 21.23
C ALA A 45 16.22 -9.02 19.80
N ILE A 46 16.69 -8.08 18.97
CA ILE A 46 16.33 -8.01 17.53
C ILE A 46 16.79 -9.29 16.81
N LYS A 47 18.06 -9.70 17.05
CA LYS A 47 18.59 -10.92 16.43
C LYS A 47 17.76 -12.15 16.80
N LYS A 48 17.45 -12.32 18.09
CA LYS A 48 16.62 -13.42 18.57
C LYS A 48 15.25 -13.43 17.87
N PHE A 49 14.59 -12.27 17.78
CA PHE A 49 13.30 -12.15 17.08
C PHE A 49 13.38 -12.60 15.60
N TYR A 50 14.44 -12.17 14.89
CA TYR A 50 14.62 -12.57 13.48
C TYR A 50 14.97 -14.06 13.34
N ASP A 51 15.76 -14.62 14.24
CA ASP A 51 16.16 -16.04 14.20
C ASP A 51 14.97 -16.98 14.51
N GLU A 52 14.04 -16.55 15.37
CA GLU A 52 12.87 -17.33 15.79
C GLU A 52 11.64 -17.13 14.88
N SER A 53 11.63 -16.10 14.04
CA SER A 53 10.53 -15.79 13.15
C SER A 53 10.68 -16.44 11.77
N SER A 54 9.56 -16.74 11.11
CA SER A 54 9.52 -17.19 9.72
C SER A 54 9.79 -16.07 8.70
N LEU A 55 10.22 -14.90 9.15
CA LEU A 55 10.42 -13.73 8.29
C LEU A 55 11.48 -13.95 7.20
N ASN A 56 12.50 -14.76 7.50
CA ASN A 56 13.57 -15.08 6.55
C ASN A 56 13.23 -16.26 5.61
N GLU A 57 12.04 -16.86 5.76
CA GLU A 57 11.60 -17.92 4.87
C GLU A 57 11.47 -17.40 3.43
N VAL A 58 12.09 -18.12 2.49
CA VAL A 58 11.93 -17.85 1.06
C VAL A 58 10.57 -18.37 0.62
N ILE A 59 9.71 -17.46 0.18
CA ILE A 59 8.34 -17.76 -0.21
C ILE A 59 8.15 -17.82 -1.73
N GLY A 60 9.13 -17.37 -2.50
CA GLY A 60 9.12 -17.35 -3.96
C GLY A 60 10.32 -16.62 -4.53
N ARG A 61 10.24 -16.20 -5.80
CA ARG A 61 11.30 -15.52 -6.51
C ARG A 61 10.77 -14.38 -7.37
N VAL A 62 11.46 -13.25 -7.33
CA VAL A 62 11.27 -12.14 -8.28
C VAL A 62 12.14 -12.43 -9.52
N THR A 63 11.54 -12.55 -10.70
CA THR A 63 12.25 -12.87 -11.92
C THR A 63 12.80 -11.64 -12.63
N VAL A 64 12.07 -10.53 -12.57
CA VAL A 64 12.43 -9.24 -13.15
C VAL A 64 12.10 -8.16 -12.12
N ARG A 65 12.92 -7.13 -12.02
CA ARG A 65 12.71 -6.00 -11.10
C ARG A 65 11.30 -5.42 -11.22
N ILE A 66 10.60 -5.34 -10.07
CA ILE A 66 9.28 -4.71 -9.95
C ILE A 66 9.48 -3.38 -9.24
N GLU A 67 9.15 -2.27 -9.89
CA GLU A 67 9.40 -0.95 -9.33
C GLU A 67 8.20 -0.01 -9.36
N GLY A 68 8.27 1.00 -8.50
CA GLY A 68 7.25 2.04 -8.39
C GLY A 68 5.98 1.57 -7.70
N LYS A 69 5.14 2.54 -7.36
CA LYS A 69 3.89 2.27 -6.64
C LYS A 69 2.94 1.38 -7.45
N GLU A 70 2.87 1.62 -8.77
CA GLU A 70 1.98 0.87 -9.64
C GLU A 70 2.44 -0.59 -9.80
N GLY A 71 3.71 -0.83 -10.09
CA GLY A 71 4.22 -2.20 -10.25
C GLY A 71 4.05 -3.03 -8.99
N LEU A 72 4.41 -2.47 -7.83
CA LEU A 72 4.26 -3.14 -6.53
C LEU A 72 2.80 -3.29 -6.13
N GLY A 73 1.98 -2.28 -6.38
CA GLY A 73 0.55 -2.32 -6.08
C GLY A 73 -0.21 -3.31 -6.97
N ASN A 74 0.21 -3.51 -8.22
CA ASN A 74 -0.35 -4.56 -9.07
C ASN A 74 -0.10 -5.95 -8.46
N LEU A 75 1.09 -6.20 -7.88
CA LEU A 75 1.36 -7.45 -7.16
C LEU A 75 0.43 -7.62 -5.95
N VAL A 76 0.25 -6.58 -5.14
CA VAL A 76 -0.64 -6.62 -3.97
C VAL A 76 -2.08 -6.89 -4.38
N THR A 77 -2.59 -6.12 -5.34
CA THR A 77 -3.98 -6.27 -5.80
C THR A 77 -4.23 -7.61 -6.49
N ASP A 78 -3.26 -8.14 -7.24
CA ASP A 78 -3.36 -9.49 -7.82
C ASP A 78 -3.44 -10.58 -6.74
N ALA A 79 -2.67 -10.42 -5.67
CA ALA A 79 -2.73 -11.32 -4.53
C ALA A 79 -4.10 -11.25 -3.83
N GLU A 80 -4.57 -10.04 -3.52
CA GLU A 80 -5.85 -9.82 -2.84
C GLU A 80 -7.03 -10.35 -3.66
N ALA A 81 -7.04 -10.12 -4.97
CA ALA A 81 -8.08 -10.64 -5.84
C ALA A 81 -8.04 -12.17 -5.93
N ALA A 82 -6.87 -12.75 -6.21
CA ALA A 82 -6.73 -14.17 -6.47
C ALA A 82 -7.01 -15.03 -5.22
N VAL A 83 -6.47 -14.66 -4.07
CA VAL A 83 -6.61 -15.44 -2.82
C VAL A 83 -8.03 -15.37 -2.27
N ASN A 84 -8.72 -14.24 -2.46
CA ASN A 84 -10.06 -14.06 -1.92
C ASN A 84 -11.19 -14.32 -2.95
N GLY A 85 -10.85 -14.79 -4.15
CA GLY A 85 -11.80 -15.06 -5.21
C GLY A 85 -12.62 -13.84 -5.60
N ALA A 86 -11.99 -12.65 -5.64
CA ALA A 86 -12.62 -11.41 -6.05
C ALA A 86 -12.41 -11.18 -7.55
N ASP A 87 -13.37 -10.50 -8.18
CA ASP A 87 -13.27 -10.10 -9.59
C ASP A 87 -12.24 -8.98 -9.77
N PHE A 88 -12.18 -8.07 -8.77
CA PHE A 88 -11.31 -6.91 -8.73
C PHE A 88 -10.70 -6.74 -7.33
N ALA A 89 -9.59 -6.02 -7.26
CA ALA A 89 -9.03 -5.54 -5.99
C ALA A 89 -8.52 -4.11 -6.14
N PHE A 90 -8.57 -3.32 -5.06
CA PHE A 90 -8.00 -1.99 -5.00
C PHE A 90 -7.06 -1.85 -3.80
N GLN A 91 -5.89 -1.26 -4.04
CA GLN A 91 -4.89 -0.92 -3.03
C GLN A 91 -4.55 0.57 -3.10
N ASN A 92 -4.55 1.26 -1.97
CA ASN A 92 -4.09 2.64 -1.93
C ASN A 92 -2.57 2.72 -2.08
N ALA A 93 -2.08 3.59 -2.96
CA ALA A 93 -0.65 3.75 -3.24
C ALA A 93 0.17 4.13 -1.98
N GLY A 94 -0.48 4.76 -0.98
CA GLY A 94 0.10 5.05 0.33
C GLY A 94 0.44 3.81 1.14
N GLY A 95 -0.25 2.68 0.92
CA GLY A 95 0.02 1.39 1.56
C GLY A 95 1.35 0.76 1.13
N ILE A 96 1.82 1.02 -0.08
CA ILE A 96 3.10 0.48 -0.57
C ILE A 96 4.27 1.30 0.00
N ARG A 97 5.16 0.68 0.77
CA ARG A 97 6.20 1.39 1.55
C ARG A 97 7.63 1.24 1.04
N ILE A 98 7.88 0.39 0.07
CA ILE A 98 9.18 0.26 -0.60
C ILE A 98 9.16 0.84 -2.02
N GLY A 99 10.34 1.04 -2.61
CA GLY A 99 10.49 1.58 -3.97
C GLY A 99 10.54 0.52 -5.06
N ALA A 100 11.10 -0.65 -4.75
CA ALA A 100 11.25 -1.75 -5.69
C ALA A 100 11.46 -3.09 -4.98
N LEU A 101 11.21 -4.18 -5.70
CA LEU A 101 11.68 -5.55 -5.43
C LEU A 101 12.70 -5.91 -6.49
N GLU A 102 13.91 -6.26 -6.07
CA GLU A 102 15.00 -6.67 -6.96
C GLU A 102 14.86 -8.15 -7.35
N PRO A 103 15.40 -8.57 -8.53
CA PRO A 103 15.42 -9.96 -8.92
C PRO A 103 16.18 -10.83 -7.90
N GLY A 104 15.62 -11.98 -7.56
CA GLY A 104 16.19 -12.90 -6.56
C GLY A 104 15.14 -13.55 -5.69
N ASP A 105 15.59 -14.19 -4.62
CA ASP A 105 14.70 -14.83 -3.66
C ASP A 105 13.86 -13.77 -2.92
N MET A 106 12.57 -14.05 -2.78
CA MET A 106 11.65 -13.22 -2.03
C MET A 106 11.31 -13.86 -0.70
N THR A 107 11.52 -13.13 0.38
CA THR A 107 11.23 -13.59 1.74
C THR A 107 9.94 -12.99 2.28
N ALA A 108 9.38 -13.63 3.32
CA ALA A 108 8.22 -13.10 4.03
C ALA A 108 8.49 -11.69 4.60
N LYS A 109 9.71 -11.43 5.08
CA LYS A 109 10.14 -10.11 5.56
C LYS A 109 9.92 -9.01 4.52
N MET A 110 10.25 -9.27 3.25
CA MET A 110 10.10 -8.28 2.17
C MET A 110 8.64 -7.89 1.94
N VAL A 111 7.71 -8.81 2.20
CA VAL A 111 6.27 -8.50 2.16
C VAL A 111 5.89 -7.53 3.27
N TYR A 112 6.31 -7.80 4.52
CA TYR A 112 6.06 -6.88 5.66
C TYR A 112 6.76 -5.52 5.50
N GLU A 113 7.89 -5.45 4.79
CA GLU A 113 8.53 -4.17 4.45
C GLU A 113 7.76 -3.42 3.37
N MET A 114 7.13 -4.14 2.43
CA MET A 114 6.33 -3.56 1.35
C MET A 114 4.98 -3.03 1.85
N ASP A 115 4.27 -3.81 2.66
CA ASP A 115 2.98 -3.46 3.29
C ASP A 115 3.06 -3.73 4.80
N PRO A 116 3.45 -2.74 5.64
CA PRO A 116 3.72 -2.95 7.07
C PRO A 116 2.53 -2.64 7.98
N PHE A 117 1.31 -2.60 7.49
CA PHE A 117 0.18 -2.05 8.24
C PHE A 117 -0.67 -3.09 8.95
N GLY A 118 -0.58 -4.37 8.58
CA GLY A 118 -1.43 -5.42 9.13
C GLY A 118 -2.91 -5.21 8.82
N ASN A 119 -3.21 -4.55 7.71
CA ASN A 119 -4.58 -4.32 7.27
C ASN A 119 -5.27 -5.64 6.95
N GLU A 120 -6.50 -5.83 7.42
CA GLU A 120 -7.32 -6.96 7.05
C GLU A 120 -7.92 -6.77 5.64
N VAL A 121 -7.90 -7.84 4.82
CA VAL A 121 -8.57 -7.82 3.52
C VAL A 121 -10.07 -8.05 3.73
N ASN A 122 -10.86 -7.18 3.10
CA ASN A 122 -12.32 -7.28 3.08
C ASN A 122 -12.79 -7.55 1.65
N VAL A 123 -13.90 -8.28 1.49
CA VAL A 123 -14.59 -8.41 0.21
C VAL A 123 -15.93 -7.70 0.30
N VAL A 124 -16.17 -6.82 -0.65
CA VAL A 124 -17.44 -6.11 -0.82
C VAL A 124 -17.96 -6.32 -2.24
N GLU A 125 -19.26 -6.36 -2.42
CA GLU A 125 -19.85 -6.39 -3.75
C GLU A 125 -20.24 -4.98 -4.18
N LEU A 126 -19.62 -4.49 -5.25
CA LEU A 126 -19.77 -3.14 -5.78
C LEU A 126 -20.25 -3.16 -7.23
N THR A 127 -21.09 -2.20 -7.58
CA THR A 127 -21.42 -1.89 -8.97
C THR A 127 -20.31 -1.03 -9.60
N PRO A 128 -20.23 -0.93 -10.95
CA PRO A 128 -19.28 -0.03 -11.60
C PRO A 128 -19.40 1.42 -11.12
N GLU A 129 -20.61 1.92 -10.86
CA GLU A 129 -20.79 3.30 -10.38
C GLU A 129 -20.22 3.48 -8.95
N GLU A 130 -20.45 2.52 -8.05
CA GLU A 130 -19.86 2.54 -6.70
C GLU A 130 -18.33 2.47 -6.74
N MET A 131 -17.74 1.73 -7.69
CA MET A 131 -16.29 1.72 -7.92
C MET A 131 -15.78 3.07 -8.46
N ARG A 132 -16.53 3.74 -9.36
CA ARG A 132 -16.19 5.11 -9.79
C ARG A 132 -16.23 6.08 -8.61
N ASP A 133 -17.21 5.96 -7.73
CA ASP A 133 -17.30 6.80 -6.53
C ASP A 133 -16.11 6.56 -5.59
N LEU A 134 -15.68 5.32 -5.39
CA LEU A 134 -14.48 4.99 -4.65
C LEU A 134 -13.24 5.67 -5.26
N ILE A 135 -13.06 5.61 -6.59
CA ILE A 135 -11.96 6.26 -7.30
C ILE A 135 -12.04 7.78 -7.15
N ARG A 136 -13.22 8.40 -7.28
CA ARG A 136 -13.43 9.85 -7.10
C ARG A 136 -13.03 10.29 -5.69
N VAL A 137 -13.49 9.55 -4.67
CA VAL A 137 -13.18 9.86 -3.27
C VAL A 137 -11.68 9.72 -3.02
N SER A 138 -11.04 8.66 -3.50
CA SER A 138 -9.61 8.44 -3.32
C SER A 138 -8.77 9.57 -3.91
N HIS A 139 -9.11 10.05 -5.10
CA HIS A 139 -8.41 11.17 -5.74
C HIS A 139 -8.53 12.44 -4.92
N ARG A 140 -9.73 12.76 -4.40
CA ARG A 140 -9.95 13.93 -3.54
C ARG A 140 -9.20 13.83 -2.22
N TYR A 141 -9.04 12.64 -1.69
CA TYR A 141 -8.27 12.39 -0.48
C TYR A 141 -6.78 12.68 -0.69
N ASN A 142 -6.27 12.52 -1.90
CA ASN A 142 -4.86 12.56 -2.23
C ASN A 142 -4.46 13.63 -3.27
N LYS A 143 -5.13 14.76 -3.28
CA LYS A 143 -5.00 15.89 -4.26
C LYS A 143 -3.58 16.38 -4.59
N ARG A 144 -2.59 16.06 -3.76
CA ARG A 144 -1.21 16.54 -3.93
C ARG A 144 -0.35 15.66 -4.83
N ARG A 145 -0.87 14.55 -5.33
CA ARG A 145 -0.14 13.61 -6.18
C ARG A 145 -0.62 13.74 -7.62
N HIS A 146 0.32 13.97 -8.53
CA HIS A 146 0.07 13.90 -9.98
C HIS A 146 0.00 12.43 -10.45
N ALA A 147 -0.72 11.59 -9.71
CA ALA A 147 -0.90 10.17 -9.97
C ALA A 147 -2.21 9.70 -9.32
N VAL A 148 -2.73 8.59 -9.81
CA VAL A 148 -3.86 7.92 -9.16
C VAL A 148 -3.48 7.47 -7.75
N ASP A 149 -4.44 7.42 -6.84
CA ASP A 149 -4.22 6.89 -5.50
C ASP A 149 -4.52 5.40 -5.40
N LEU A 150 -5.50 4.90 -6.16
CA LEU A 150 -5.88 3.49 -6.13
C LEU A 150 -5.24 2.72 -7.28
N LEU A 151 -4.55 1.66 -6.92
CA LEU A 151 -4.01 0.63 -7.81
C LEU A 151 -5.01 -0.51 -7.91
N VAL A 152 -5.06 -1.24 -9.03
CA VAL A 152 -6.17 -2.15 -9.28
C VAL A 152 -5.74 -3.48 -9.90
N SER A 153 -6.48 -4.55 -9.61
CA SER A 153 -6.44 -5.84 -10.31
C SER A 153 -7.77 -6.19 -10.95
N GLY A 154 -7.70 -6.99 -12.02
CA GLY A 154 -8.86 -7.49 -12.76
C GLY A 154 -9.43 -6.51 -13.78
N MET A 155 -9.07 -5.24 -13.72
CA MET A 155 -9.50 -4.21 -14.68
C MET A 155 -8.38 -3.21 -14.96
N THR A 156 -8.65 -2.31 -15.92
CA THR A 156 -7.91 -1.06 -16.13
C THR A 156 -8.84 0.12 -15.90
N TYR A 157 -8.30 1.27 -15.47
CA TYR A 157 -9.09 2.50 -15.47
C TYR A 157 -8.27 3.73 -15.86
N THR A 158 -8.96 4.72 -16.43
CA THR A 158 -8.45 6.06 -16.69
C THR A 158 -9.28 7.06 -15.90
N LEU A 159 -8.62 7.84 -15.05
CA LEU A 159 -9.22 8.97 -14.35
C LEU A 159 -8.89 10.25 -15.12
N TYR A 160 -9.92 10.93 -15.63
CA TYR A 160 -9.81 12.26 -16.21
C TYR A 160 -10.12 13.29 -15.15
N THR A 161 -9.29 14.33 -15.06
CA THR A 161 -9.47 15.44 -14.12
C THR A 161 -9.57 16.75 -14.87
N LYS A 162 -10.35 17.67 -14.30
CA LYS A 162 -10.47 19.04 -14.80
C LYS A 162 -10.30 20.01 -13.65
N ASN A 163 -9.32 20.92 -13.77
CA ASN A 163 -8.92 21.80 -12.67
C ASN A 163 -8.58 21.01 -11.38
N GLY A 164 -7.98 19.84 -11.51
CA GLY A 164 -7.58 18.98 -10.40
C GLY A 164 -8.74 18.24 -9.69
N GLU A 165 -9.97 18.31 -10.21
CA GLU A 165 -11.12 17.54 -9.70
C GLU A 165 -11.47 16.40 -10.66
N PRO A 166 -11.92 15.23 -10.14
CA PRO A 166 -12.39 14.13 -10.97
C PRO A 166 -13.56 14.55 -11.86
N ASP A 167 -13.40 14.35 -13.16
CA ASP A 167 -14.44 14.64 -14.14
C ASP A 167 -15.06 13.32 -14.65
N ARG A 168 -14.29 12.49 -15.33
CA ARG A 168 -14.72 11.25 -15.94
C ARG A 168 -13.82 10.09 -15.55
N ILE A 169 -14.40 8.89 -15.39
CA ILE A 169 -13.69 7.66 -15.10
C ILE A 169 -14.13 6.59 -16.08
N GLU A 170 -13.18 6.09 -16.86
CA GLU A 170 -13.38 4.98 -17.77
C GLU A 170 -12.79 3.72 -17.16
N MET A 171 -13.55 2.64 -17.13
CA MET A 171 -13.14 1.34 -16.60
C MET A 171 -13.43 0.26 -17.64
N ALA A 172 -12.50 -0.69 -17.79
CA ALA A 172 -12.67 -1.82 -18.69
C ALA A 172 -11.96 -3.06 -18.14
N PHE A 173 -12.40 -4.24 -18.56
CA PHE A 173 -11.61 -5.46 -18.39
C PHE A 173 -10.27 -5.34 -19.14
N PRO A 174 -9.25 -6.17 -18.80
CA PRO A 174 -7.95 -6.11 -19.46
C PRO A 174 -8.00 -6.33 -20.99
N ASP A 175 -9.04 -6.98 -21.49
CA ASP A 175 -9.28 -7.20 -22.91
C ASP A 175 -10.04 -6.04 -23.60
N GLY A 176 -10.31 -4.95 -22.87
CA GLY A 176 -10.98 -3.75 -23.37
C GLY A 176 -12.51 -3.80 -23.33
N ARG A 177 -13.12 -4.90 -22.93
CA ARG A 177 -14.59 -4.97 -22.76
C ARG A 177 -15.04 -4.07 -21.62
N PRO A 178 -16.15 -3.32 -21.78
CA PRO A 178 -16.69 -2.52 -20.69
C PRO A 178 -17.24 -3.41 -19.56
N LEU A 179 -17.26 -2.87 -18.33
CA LEU A 179 -17.97 -3.48 -17.23
C LEU A 179 -19.49 -3.35 -17.47
N GLU A 180 -20.23 -4.34 -17.02
CA GLU A 180 -21.70 -4.35 -17.14
C GLU A 180 -22.31 -3.46 -16.03
N GLU A 181 -22.94 -2.36 -16.42
CA GLU A 181 -23.56 -1.41 -15.50
C GLU A 181 -24.66 -2.07 -14.67
N GLY A 182 -24.71 -1.73 -13.38
CA GLY A 182 -25.68 -2.31 -12.43
C GLY A 182 -25.34 -3.73 -11.94
N ARG A 183 -24.39 -4.43 -12.57
CA ARG A 183 -23.91 -5.71 -12.07
C ARG A 183 -23.05 -5.51 -10.84
N TYR A 184 -23.25 -6.37 -9.83
CA TYR A 184 -22.37 -6.43 -8.66
C TYR A 184 -21.17 -7.33 -8.93
N TYR A 185 -19.99 -6.82 -8.66
CA TYR A 185 -18.70 -7.50 -8.74
C TYR A 185 -18.12 -7.64 -7.34
N ARG A 186 -17.45 -8.75 -7.08
CA ARG A 186 -16.72 -8.98 -5.84
C ARG A 186 -15.41 -8.18 -5.89
N VAL A 187 -15.21 -7.29 -4.94
CA VAL A 187 -14.07 -6.38 -4.87
C VAL A 187 -13.33 -6.58 -3.57
N ALA A 188 -12.04 -6.89 -3.63
CA ALA A 188 -11.19 -6.94 -2.45
C ALA A 188 -10.64 -5.55 -2.13
N LEU A 189 -10.72 -5.15 -0.87
CA LEU A 189 -10.26 -3.88 -0.33
C LEU A 189 -9.60 -4.13 1.03
N ASN A 190 -8.52 -3.42 1.34
CA ASN A 190 -8.02 -3.41 2.70
C ASN A 190 -8.94 -2.59 3.63
N ASP A 191 -8.91 -2.84 4.93
CA ASP A 191 -9.75 -2.18 5.93
C ASP A 191 -9.47 -0.68 6.05
N TYR A 192 -8.26 -0.20 5.70
CA TYR A 192 -7.98 1.22 5.60
C TYR A 192 -8.84 1.90 4.52
N ILE A 193 -8.94 1.32 3.32
CA ILE A 193 -9.81 1.84 2.25
C ILE A 193 -11.27 1.85 2.72
N VAL A 194 -11.74 0.75 3.29
CA VAL A 194 -13.12 0.61 3.81
C VAL A 194 -13.42 1.67 4.88
N SER A 195 -12.48 1.96 5.77
CA SER A 195 -12.68 2.89 6.88
C SER A 195 -12.47 4.35 6.51
N ALA A 196 -11.46 4.67 5.67
CA ALA A 196 -11.04 6.03 5.38
C ALA A 196 -11.75 6.65 4.17
N TYR A 197 -12.01 5.87 3.12
CA TYR A 197 -12.63 6.38 1.90
C TYR A 197 -14.15 6.27 1.98
N LYS A 198 -14.79 7.38 2.37
CA LYS A 198 -16.24 7.44 2.54
C LYS A 198 -16.92 7.63 1.18
N PHE A 199 -17.24 6.53 0.51
CA PHE A 199 -17.99 6.51 -0.74
C PHE A 199 -19.35 5.81 -0.55
N PRO A 200 -20.37 6.18 -1.33
CA PRO A 200 -21.66 5.50 -1.25
C PRO A 200 -21.56 4.08 -1.82
N HIS A 201 -22.06 3.11 -1.11
CA HIS A 201 -22.18 1.72 -1.55
C HIS A 201 -23.29 1.01 -0.79
N ALA A 202 -24.01 0.11 -1.48
CA ALA A 202 -25.21 -0.52 -0.92
C ALA A 202 -24.88 -1.73 -0.04
N ARG A 203 -23.81 -2.46 -0.33
CA ARG A 203 -23.49 -3.71 0.35
C ARG A 203 -22.31 -3.55 1.32
N ALA A 204 -22.44 -4.12 2.51
CA ALA A 204 -21.41 -4.05 3.52
C ALA A 204 -20.17 -4.88 3.13
N ALA A 205 -18.99 -4.36 3.42
CA ALA A 205 -17.74 -5.10 3.34
C ALA A 205 -17.71 -6.24 4.37
N LYS A 206 -17.17 -7.38 3.97
CA LYS A 206 -17.04 -8.58 4.82
C LYS A 206 -15.56 -8.88 5.02
N PRO A 207 -15.06 -8.90 6.26
CA PRO A 207 -13.68 -9.27 6.53
C PRO A 207 -13.42 -10.72 6.13
N THR A 208 -12.22 -11.00 5.64
CA THR A 208 -11.81 -12.35 5.20
C THR A 208 -11.12 -13.15 6.30
N GLY A 209 -10.73 -12.49 7.40
CA GLY A 209 -9.93 -13.06 8.49
C GLY A 209 -8.45 -13.19 8.14
N LYS A 210 -7.99 -12.61 7.02
CA LYS A 210 -6.58 -12.61 6.60
C LYS A 210 -6.07 -11.19 6.47
N SER A 211 -4.83 -10.96 6.88
CA SER A 211 -4.15 -9.70 6.60
C SER A 211 -3.72 -9.60 5.13
N SER A 212 -3.44 -8.38 4.67
CA SER A 212 -2.88 -8.13 3.34
C SER A 212 -1.57 -8.88 3.17
N GLU A 213 -0.69 -8.87 4.17
CA GLU A 213 0.60 -9.56 4.14
C GLU A 213 0.45 -11.09 4.05
N GLU A 214 -0.44 -11.69 4.84
CA GLU A 214 -0.74 -13.12 4.76
C GLU A 214 -1.24 -13.50 3.37
N THR A 215 -2.12 -12.68 2.80
CA THR A 215 -2.67 -12.85 1.46
C THR A 215 -1.59 -12.79 0.39
N ILE A 216 -0.68 -11.81 0.47
CA ILE A 216 0.44 -11.66 -0.47
C ILE A 216 1.40 -12.85 -0.35
N ILE A 217 1.73 -13.29 0.87
CA ILE A 217 2.61 -14.45 1.12
C ILE A 217 1.99 -15.73 0.52
N GLU A 218 0.70 -15.96 0.75
CA GLU A 218 -0.02 -17.12 0.18
C GLU A 218 0.01 -17.09 -1.35
N TYR A 219 -0.24 -15.93 -1.95
CA TYR A 219 -0.19 -15.77 -3.40
C TYR A 219 1.18 -16.08 -3.98
N ILE A 220 2.24 -15.50 -3.39
CA ILE A 220 3.62 -15.70 -3.87
C ILE A 220 4.03 -17.17 -3.74
N ARG A 221 3.70 -17.83 -2.62
CA ARG A 221 3.95 -19.28 -2.44
C ARG A 221 3.26 -20.14 -3.51
N SER A 222 2.04 -19.75 -3.89
CA SER A 222 1.28 -20.47 -4.92
C SER A 222 1.86 -20.26 -6.32
N ARG A 223 2.35 -19.05 -6.62
CA ARG A 223 2.92 -18.68 -7.93
C ARG A 223 4.36 -19.11 -8.10
N LYS A 224 5.12 -19.16 -6.99
CA LYS A 224 6.58 -19.44 -6.92
C LYS A 224 7.43 -18.36 -7.58
N GLU A 225 7.00 -17.82 -8.71
CA GLU A 225 7.67 -16.75 -9.45
C GLU A 225 6.72 -15.57 -9.68
N ILE A 226 7.26 -14.37 -9.51
CA ILE A 226 6.54 -13.10 -9.75
C ILE A 226 7.36 -12.22 -10.68
N ALA A 227 6.65 -11.46 -11.49
CA ALA A 227 7.22 -10.53 -12.46
C ALA A 227 6.32 -9.26 -12.53
N PRO A 228 6.86 -8.12 -13.02
CA PRO A 228 6.07 -6.91 -13.20
C PRO A 228 4.92 -7.14 -14.19
N GLN A 229 3.80 -6.51 -13.91
CA GLN A 229 2.62 -6.48 -14.77
C GLN A 229 2.56 -5.15 -15.51
N ALA A 230 1.85 -5.12 -16.65
CA ALA A 230 1.59 -3.88 -17.37
C ALA A 230 0.84 -2.87 -16.50
N PRO A 231 1.04 -1.54 -16.72
CA PRO A 231 0.28 -0.50 -16.07
C PRO A 231 -1.22 -0.67 -16.30
N ARG A 232 -2.02 -0.46 -15.25
CA ARG A 232 -3.48 -0.63 -15.28
C ARG A 232 -4.24 0.66 -15.01
N THR A 233 -3.50 1.68 -14.58
CA THR A 233 -4.11 2.94 -14.17
C THR A 233 -3.53 4.11 -14.94
N LYS A 234 -4.36 5.12 -15.22
CA LYS A 234 -3.95 6.33 -15.91
C LYS A 234 -4.66 7.55 -15.34
N LEU A 235 -3.91 8.65 -15.18
CA LEU A 235 -4.44 9.96 -14.84
C LEU A 235 -4.23 10.90 -16.04
N ILE A 236 -5.28 11.59 -16.47
CA ILE A 236 -5.25 12.57 -17.55
C ILE A 236 -5.87 13.87 -17.04
N GLU A 237 -5.14 14.97 -17.13
CA GLU A 237 -5.62 16.32 -16.86
C GLU A 237 -6.12 16.93 -18.17
N GLU A 238 -7.39 17.39 -18.22
CA GLU A 238 -8.05 18.03 -19.36
C GLU A 238 -8.23 19.54 -19.14
#